data_7ee602646f535276fe1f81b0e25b4916
#
_entry.id   7ee602646f535276fe1f81b0e25b4916
#
_cell.length_a   1.000
_cell.length_b   1.000
_cell.length_c   1.000
_cell.angle_alpha   90.00
_cell.angle_beta   90.00
_cell.angle_gamma   90.00
#
_symmetry.space_group_name_H-M   'P 1'
#
loop_
_entity.id
_entity.type
_entity.pdbx_description
1 polymer ?
#
loop_
_entity_poly.entity_id
_entity_poly.type
_entity_poly.pdbx_seq_one_letter_code
_entity_poly.pdbx_strand_id
1 'polypeptide(L)'
;MTKIAIIEDDPVISQMYRMKFEADGFDVQLANDGKKGVAMVESFAPDMVLLDIQMPEMGGDEALAAIRKSATSKDTPVIILTNLGEEEAPKTIRGLGIHSYIVKAELTPRQVVQRVKDALAE
;
A
#
# COMPACT_ATOMS: atom_id res chain seq x y z
N MET A 1 2.03 -18.43 1.78
CA MET A 1 2.79 -17.32 1.18
C MET A 1 2.33 -16.00 1.77
N THR A 2 3.26 -15.12 2.00
CA THR A 2 2.92 -13.79 2.50
C THR A 2 2.20 -13.00 1.41
N LYS A 3 1.11 -12.34 1.77
CA LYS A 3 0.23 -11.64 0.84
C LYS A 3 0.46 -10.13 0.90
N ILE A 4 0.68 -9.53 -0.26
CA ILE A 4 0.86 -8.08 -0.39
C ILE A 4 -0.23 -7.52 -1.30
N ALA A 5 -0.94 -6.52 -0.82
CA ALA A 5 -1.91 -5.78 -1.63
C ALA A 5 -1.28 -4.45 -2.05
N ILE A 6 -1.35 -4.13 -3.34
CA ILE A 6 -0.80 -2.88 -3.86
C ILE A 6 -1.94 -2.08 -4.49
N ILE A 7 -2.18 -0.89 -3.96
CA ILE A 7 -3.21 0.03 -4.45
C ILE A 7 -2.49 1.20 -5.12
N GLU A 8 -2.50 1.21 -6.46
CA GLU A 8 -1.75 2.14 -7.29
C GLU A 8 -2.47 2.32 -8.62
N ASP A 9 -2.72 3.55 -9.04
CA ASP A 9 -3.47 3.83 -10.27
C ASP A 9 -2.64 3.71 -11.55
N ASP A 10 -1.31 3.82 -11.48
CA ASP A 10 -0.46 3.66 -12.66
C ASP A 10 -0.19 2.18 -12.92
N PRO A 11 -0.70 1.62 -14.05
CA PRO A 11 -0.56 0.19 -14.31
C PRO A 11 0.88 -0.25 -14.56
N VAL A 12 1.72 0.63 -15.10
CA VAL A 12 3.13 0.30 -15.35
C VAL A 12 3.88 0.18 -14.03
N ILE A 13 3.66 1.12 -13.13
CA ILE A 13 4.29 1.13 -11.82
C ILE A 13 3.80 -0.06 -10.98
N SER A 14 2.49 -0.30 -10.95
CA SER A 14 1.95 -1.40 -10.16
C SER A 14 2.44 -2.76 -10.63
N GLN A 15 2.52 -2.97 -11.95
CA GLN A 15 3.05 -4.22 -12.49
C GLN A 15 4.54 -4.40 -12.18
N MET A 16 5.30 -3.31 -12.20
CA MET A 16 6.72 -3.37 -11.86
C MET A 16 6.91 -3.85 -10.42
N TYR A 17 6.19 -3.28 -9.47
CA TYR A 17 6.28 -3.70 -8.08
C TYR A 17 5.78 -5.14 -7.91
N ARG A 18 4.68 -5.50 -8.58
CA ARG A 18 4.18 -6.87 -8.53
C ARG A 18 5.25 -7.87 -8.92
N MET A 19 5.94 -7.62 -10.04
CA MET A 19 6.99 -8.51 -10.52
C MET A 19 8.11 -8.64 -9.51
N LYS A 20 8.52 -7.52 -8.89
CA LYS A 20 9.59 -7.53 -7.90
C LYS A 20 9.21 -8.34 -6.66
N PHE A 21 7.99 -8.14 -6.16
CA PHE A 21 7.53 -8.89 -4.99
C PHE A 21 7.32 -10.37 -5.29
N GLU A 22 6.74 -10.68 -6.44
CA GLU A 22 6.52 -12.09 -6.82
C GLU A 22 7.85 -12.84 -7.02
N ALA A 23 8.87 -12.15 -7.52
CA ALA A 23 10.21 -12.74 -7.65
C ALA A 23 10.79 -13.16 -6.29
N ASP A 24 10.37 -12.49 -5.22
CA ASP A 24 10.82 -12.80 -3.86
C ASP A 24 9.84 -13.73 -3.11
N GLY A 25 8.88 -14.30 -3.81
CA GLY A 25 7.99 -15.32 -3.24
C GLY A 25 6.72 -14.80 -2.59
N PHE A 26 6.39 -13.51 -2.77
CA PHE A 26 5.14 -12.96 -2.24
C PHE A 26 3.96 -13.24 -3.17
N ASP A 27 2.78 -13.39 -2.58
CA ASP A 27 1.51 -13.46 -3.32
C ASP A 27 0.95 -12.04 -3.40
N VAL A 28 0.77 -11.51 -4.61
CA VAL A 28 0.46 -10.09 -4.82
C VAL A 28 -0.86 -9.92 -5.54
N GLN A 29 -1.71 -9.02 -5.05
CA GLN A 29 -2.87 -8.54 -5.78
C GLN A 29 -2.78 -7.04 -5.95
N LEU A 30 -3.30 -6.56 -7.09
CA LEU A 30 -3.26 -5.15 -7.47
C LEU A 30 -4.67 -4.59 -7.57
N ALA A 31 -4.82 -3.32 -7.17
CA ALA A 31 -6.02 -2.55 -7.45
C ALA A 31 -5.59 -1.19 -8.00
N ASN A 32 -6.34 -0.66 -8.97
CA ASN A 32 -5.96 0.57 -9.65
C ASN A 32 -6.75 1.80 -9.20
N ASP A 33 -7.56 1.67 -8.16
CA ASP A 33 -8.22 2.80 -7.52
C ASP A 33 -8.54 2.48 -6.06
N GLY A 34 -8.92 3.50 -5.30
CA GLY A 34 -9.17 3.34 -3.87
C GLY A 34 -10.35 2.44 -3.55
N LYS A 35 -11.43 2.54 -4.32
CA LYS A 35 -12.63 1.74 -4.08
C LYS A 35 -12.38 0.26 -4.31
N LYS A 36 -11.73 -0.08 -5.42
CA LYS A 36 -11.33 -1.46 -5.73
C LYS A 36 -10.31 -1.95 -4.72
N GLY A 37 -9.42 -1.07 -4.28
CA GLY A 37 -8.41 -1.39 -3.28
C GLY A 37 -9.00 -1.80 -1.95
N VAL A 38 -9.99 -1.06 -1.46
CA VAL A 38 -10.67 -1.39 -0.21
C VAL A 38 -11.34 -2.76 -0.30
N ALA A 39 -12.06 -2.99 -1.41
CA ALA A 39 -12.73 -4.29 -1.62
C ALA A 39 -11.72 -5.43 -1.70
N MET A 40 -10.60 -5.21 -2.38
CA MET A 40 -9.53 -6.20 -2.50
C MET A 40 -8.92 -6.53 -1.14
N VAL A 41 -8.66 -5.54 -0.31
CA VAL A 41 -8.08 -5.76 1.03
C VAL A 41 -9.02 -6.60 1.88
N GLU A 42 -10.32 -6.35 1.82
CA GLU A 42 -11.29 -7.14 2.56
C GLU A 42 -11.30 -8.61 2.12
N SER A 43 -11.28 -8.87 0.81
CA SER A 43 -11.40 -10.24 0.30
C SER A 43 -10.07 -10.99 0.32
N PHE A 44 -8.97 -10.32 0.07
CA PHE A 44 -7.65 -10.94 0.01
C PHE A 44 -7.03 -11.17 1.38
N ALA A 45 -7.37 -10.33 2.35
CA ALA A 45 -6.82 -10.34 3.71
C ALA A 45 -5.28 -10.34 3.68
N PRO A 46 -4.65 -9.29 3.10
CA PRO A 46 -3.21 -9.25 2.96
C PRO A 46 -2.48 -9.08 4.29
N ASP A 47 -1.21 -9.45 4.30
CA ASP A 47 -0.34 -9.23 5.45
C ASP A 47 0.21 -7.80 5.47
N MET A 48 0.24 -7.12 4.32
CA MET A 48 0.71 -5.75 4.17
C MET A 48 0.00 -5.09 3.00
N VAL A 49 -0.31 -3.80 3.15
CA VAL A 49 -0.88 -2.98 2.06
C VAL A 49 0.12 -1.90 1.70
N LEU A 50 0.41 -1.77 0.40
CA LEU A 50 1.14 -0.61 -0.15
C LEU A 50 0.09 0.28 -0.80
N LEU A 51 0.02 1.53 -0.37
CA LEU A 51 -1.06 2.44 -0.75
C LEU A 51 -0.51 3.75 -1.27
N ASP A 52 -0.84 4.08 -2.52
CA ASP A 52 -0.59 5.41 -3.06
C ASP A 52 -1.72 6.35 -2.62
N ILE A 53 -1.37 7.54 -2.17
CA ILE A 53 -2.36 8.53 -1.75
C ILE A 53 -2.74 9.51 -2.85
N GLN A 54 -2.01 9.52 -3.97
CA GLN A 54 -2.31 10.36 -5.12
C GLN A 54 -3.07 9.56 -6.18
N MET A 55 -4.36 9.37 -5.97
CA MET A 55 -5.20 8.62 -6.91
C MET A 55 -6.45 9.42 -7.24
N PRO A 56 -6.99 9.26 -8.48
CA PRO A 56 -8.23 9.92 -8.85
C PRO A 56 -9.42 9.32 -8.09
N GLU A 57 -10.51 10.08 -7.99
CA GLU A 57 -11.77 9.71 -7.36
C GLU A 57 -11.64 9.53 -5.84
N MET A 58 -11.25 8.35 -5.37
CA MET A 58 -11.03 8.12 -3.95
C MET A 58 -9.53 8.24 -3.65
N GLY A 59 -9.15 9.27 -2.91
CA GLY A 59 -7.77 9.46 -2.48
C GLY A 59 -7.33 8.40 -1.48
N GLY A 60 -6.01 8.30 -1.29
CA GLY A 60 -5.46 7.31 -0.37
C GLY A 60 -5.88 7.51 1.08
N ASP A 61 -6.15 8.75 1.49
CA ASP A 61 -6.64 9.03 2.83
C ASP A 61 -8.04 8.45 3.05
N GLU A 62 -8.92 8.55 2.06
CA GLU A 62 -10.26 7.94 2.12
C GLU A 62 -10.18 6.42 2.09
N ALA A 63 -9.31 5.86 1.25
CA ALA A 63 -9.10 4.41 1.17
C ALA A 63 -8.55 3.87 2.49
N LEU A 64 -7.59 4.56 3.09
CA LEU A 64 -7.02 4.17 4.37
C LEU A 64 -8.07 4.21 5.47
N ALA A 65 -8.90 5.26 5.50
CA ALA A 65 -9.99 5.36 6.48
C ALA A 65 -10.95 4.17 6.36
N ALA A 66 -11.30 3.79 5.13
CA ALA A 66 -12.18 2.66 4.90
C ALA A 66 -11.53 1.33 5.34
N ILE A 67 -10.24 1.15 5.08
CA ILE A 67 -9.50 -0.03 5.52
C ILE A 67 -9.52 -0.12 7.05
N ARG A 68 -9.33 0.98 7.74
CA ARG A 68 -9.31 1.01 9.21
C ARG A 68 -10.68 0.78 9.85
N LYS A 69 -11.76 1.05 9.11
CA LYS A 69 -13.13 0.80 9.61
C LYS A 69 -13.57 -0.65 9.46
N SER A 70 -12.94 -1.40 8.58
CA SER A 70 -13.32 -2.80 8.36
C SER A 70 -12.79 -3.68 9.47
N ALA A 71 -13.63 -4.55 10.01
CA ALA A 71 -13.24 -5.46 11.08
C ALA A 71 -12.10 -6.42 10.65
N THR A 72 -12.03 -6.74 9.36
CA THR A 72 -11.03 -7.66 8.83
C THR A 72 -9.69 -7.01 8.55
N SER A 73 -9.64 -5.67 8.41
CA SER A 73 -8.42 -4.98 8.01
C SER A 73 -8.02 -3.81 8.92
N LYS A 74 -8.74 -3.61 10.02
CA LYS A 74 -8.48 -2.47 10.92
C LYS A 74 -7.04 -2.43 11.44
N ASP A 75 -6.38 -3.57 11.57
CA ASP A 75 -5.02 -3.67 12.10
C ASP A 75 -3.99 -4.06 11.03
N THR A 76 -4.40 -4.20 9.78
CA THR A 76 -3.49 -4.56 8.70
C THR A 76 -2.43 -3.48 8.52
N PRO A 77 -1.12 -3.83 8.53
CA PRO A 77 -0.07 -2.84 8.31
C PRO A 77 -0.20 -2.19 6.94
N VAL A 78 -0.08 -0.86 6.91
CA VAL A 78 -0.13 -0.08 5.67
C VAL A 78 1.14 0.74 5.56
N ILE A 79 1.80 0.63 4.40
CA ILE A 79 2.91 1.49 4.03
C ILE A 79 2.42 2.41 2.92
N ILE A 80 2.54 3.72 3.13
CA ILE A 80 2.24 4.69 2.08
C ILE A 80 3.40 4.69 1.10
N LEU A 81 3.10 4.54 -0.19
CA LEU A 81 4.09 4.48 -1.26
C LEU A 81 3.64 5.44 -2.35
N THR A 82 4.21 6.63 -2.39
CA THR A 82 3.75 7.73 -3.24
C THR A 82 4.92 8.63 -3.64
N ASN A 83 4.70 9.51 -4.64
CA ASN A 83 5.68 10.55 -4.97
C ASN A 83 5.45 11.86 -4.20
N LEU A 84 4.37 11.95 -3.43
CA LEU A 84 4.09 13.12 -2.62
C LEU A 84 5.00 13.14 -1.39
N GLY A 85 5.62 14.29 -1.11
CA GLY A 85 6.45 14.43 0.09
C GLY A 85 5.62 14.27 1.36
N GLU A 86 6.23 13.76 2.41
CA GLU A 86 5.50 13.45 3.66
C GLU A 86 4.85 14.69 4.28
N GLU A 87 5.51 15.84 4.23
CA GLU A 87 4.97 17.09 4.76
C GLU A 87 3.77 17.62 3.97
N GLU A 88 3.59 17.15 2.73
CA GLU A 88 2.45 17.54 1.88
C GLU A 88 1.27 16.58 2.00
N ALA A 89 1.46 15.45 2.67
CA ALA A 89 0.42 14.44 2.83
C ALA A 89 -0.70 14.95 3.74
N PRO A 90 -1.95 14.50 3.52
CA PRO A 90 -3.04 14.84 4.45
C PRO A 90 -2.70 14.40 5.87
N LYS A 91 -2.92 15.30 6.82
CA LYS A 91 -2.61 15.04 8.23
C LYS A 91 -3.38 13.85 8.80
N THR A 92 -4.55 13.57 8.24
CA THR A 92 -5.41 12.46 8.64
C THR A 92 -4.73 11.10 8.45
N ILE A 93 -3.78 11.01 7.50
CA ILE A 93 -3.06 9.75 7.22
C ILE A 93 -2.37 9.22 8.49
N ARG A 94 -1.65 10.07 9.20
CA ARG A 94 -0.95 9.64 10.42
C ARG A 94 -1.89 9.25 11.54
N GLY A 95 -2.99 9.96 11.65
CA GLY A 95 -4.01 9.65 12.66
C GLY A 95 -4.70 8.32 12.45
N LEU A 96 -4.67 7.79 11.22
CA LEU A 96 -5.27 6.50 10.88
C LEU A 96 -4.30 5.32 11.10
N GLY A 97 -3.05 5.61 11.46
CA GLY A 97 -2.06 4.58 11.77
C GLY A 97 -1.45 3.93 10.52
N ILE A 98 -0.27 4.40 10.13
CA ILE A 98 0.51 3.78 9.06
C ILE A 98 1.79 3.23 9.65
N HIS A 99 2.33 2.18 9.02
CA HIS A 99 3.61 1.63 9.45
C HIS A 99 4.75 2.57 9.07
N SER A 100 4.76 3.03 7.81
CA SER A 100 5.80 3.93 7.33
C SER A 100 5.33 4.66 6.08
N TYR A 101 6.08 5.67 5.68
CA TYR A 101 5.82 6.52 4.53
C TYR A 101 7.03 6.46 3.61
N ILE A 102 6.84 6.06 2.36
CA ILE A 102 7.92 5.96 1.38
C ILE A 102 7.61 6.85 0.19
N VAL A 103 8.57 7.70 -0.17
CA VAL A 103 8.50 8.50 -1.39
C VAL A 103 9.15 7.68 -2.50
N LYS A 104 8.38 7.33 -3.55
CA LYS A 104 8.82 6.43 -4.62
C LYS A 104 10.15 6.84 -5.26
N ALA A 105 10.34 8.14 -5.47
CA ALA A 105 11.55 8.65 -6.13
C ALA A 105 12.81 8.49 -5.28
N GLU A 106 12.67 8.23 -3.98
CA GLU A 106 13.81 8.11 -3.07
C GLU A 106 14.34 6.68 -2.92
N LEU A 107 13.55 5.68 -3.33
CA LEU A 107 13.95 4.28 -3.21
C LEU A 107 13.82 3.55 -4.54
N THR A 108 14.76 2.64 -4.81
CA THR A 108 14.62 1.71 -5.92
C THR A 108 13.53 0.68 -5.60
N PRO A 109 12.95 -0.01 -6.60
CA PRO A 109 11.98 -1.08 -6.33
C PRO A 109 12.53 -2.16 -5.40
N ARG A 110 13.80 -2.53 -5.55
CA ARG A 110 14.44 -3.51 -4.67
C ARG A 110 14.47 -3.03 -3.22
N GLN A 111 14.75 -1.74 -3.01
CA GLN A 111 14.75 -1.15 -1.68
C GLN A 111 13.35 -1.13 -1.06
N VAL A 112 12.32 -0.90 -1.89
CA VAL A 112 10.93 -0.97 -1.42
C VAL A 112 10.60 -2.38 -0.94
N VAL A 113 10.96 -3.40 -1.71
CA VAL A 113 10.76 -4.81 -1.31
C VAL A 113 11.46 -5.09 0.01
N GLN A 114 12.70 -4.61 0.18
CA GLN A 114 13.44 -4.82 1.43
C GLN A 114 12.78 -4.14 2.62
N ARG A 115 12.25 -2.93 2.44
CA ARG A 115 11.51 -2.23 3.50
C ARG A 115 10.28 -3.01 3.95
N VAL A 116 9.56 -3.61 2.99
CA VAL A 116 8.39 -4.45 3.30
C VAL A 116 8.82 -5.70 4.06
N LYS A 117 9.88 -6.35 3.64
CA LYS A 117 10.42 -7.52 4.34
C LYS A 117 10.80 -7.19 5.78
N ASP A 118 11.48 -6.06 5.99
CA ASP A 118 11.88 -5.62 7.31
C ASP A 118 10.67 -5.33 8.19
N ALA A 119 9.64 -4.70 7.63
CA ALA A 119 8.41 -4.41 8.35
C ALA A 119 7.67 -5.68 8.76
N LEU A 120 7.63 -6.68 7.89
CA LEU A 120 6.97 -7.95 8.17
C LEU A 120 7.73 -8.81 9.19
N ALA A 121 9.01 -8.56 9.36
CA ALA A 121 9.85 -9.27 10.32
C ALA A 121 9.75 -8.74 11.75
N GLU A 122 9.08 -7.59 11.94
CA GLU A 122 8.91 -6.99 13.26
C GLU A 122 8.00 -7.81 14.17
#